data_e5495d9ba802662000c889d37226cd50
#
_entry.id   e5495d9ba802662000c889d37226cd50
#
_cell.length_a   1.000
_cell.length_b   1.000
_cell.length_c   1.000
_cell.angle_alpha   90.00
_cell.angle_beta   90.00
_cell.angle_gamma   90.00
#
_symmetry.space_group_name_H-M   'P 1'
#
loop_
_entity.id
_entity.type
_entity.pdbx_description
1 polymer ?
#
loop_
_entity_poly.entity_id
_entity_poly.type
_entity_poly.pdbx_seq_one_letter_code
_entity_poly.pdbx_strand_id
1 'polypeptide(L)'
;MAKAEVPSGVVEKMLALEAEAVSGLSKSRVKALLMSAVTAPAFLQSKAWLAQQPVATGDKHWACLAEAIYFEARGESIKGQFAVAEVILNRVDSRSFPDTVCGVITQGGEKRHACQFSYNCDGREEYIEEADAYERIGKIARLMLDGAPRTITGGATYYHTRSVNPRWARHFFKTASVGSHYFYSSKMRLTEK
;
A
#
# COMPACT_ATOMS: atom_id res chain seq x y z
N MET A 1 -22.65 23.49 14.23
CA MET A 1 -22.16 23.50 12.83
C MET A 1 -23.19 22.75 12.00
N ALA A 2 -23.89 23.43 11.08
CA ALA A 2 -24.91 22.82 10.23
C ALA A 2 -24.21 21.95 9.18
N LYS A 3 -24.59 20.66 9.06
CA LYS A 3 -24.23 19.82 7.94
C LYS A 3 -24.89 20.39 6.70
N ALA A 4 -24.08 20.74 5.67
CA ALA A 4 -24.61 21.08 4.37
C ALA A 4 -25.17 19.80 3.73
N GLU A 5 -26.48 19.64 3.71
CA GLU A 5 -27.14 18.60 2.94
C GLU A 5 -27.15 19.00 1.47
N VAL A 6 -26.59 18.14 0.63
CA VAL A 6 -26.66 18.30 -0.82
C VAL A 6 -28.10 17.99 -1.24
N PRO A 7 -28.79 18.91 -1.96
CA PRO A 7 -30.17 18.66 -2.40
C PRO A 7 -30.24 17.41 -3.27
N SER A 8 -31.17 16.50 -2.98
CA SER A 8 -31.33 15.22 -3.68
C SER A 8 -31.42 15.35 -5.23
N GLY A 9 -32.08 16.41 -5.72
CA GLY A 9 -32.17 16.69 -7.16
C GLY A 9 -30.83 17.05 -7.85
N VAL A 10 -29.82 17.49 -7.09
CA VAL A 10 -28.48 17.73 -7.65
C VAL A 10 -27.75 16.42 -7.87
N VAL A 11 -27.87 15.48 -6.94
CA VAL A 11 -27.25 14.14 -7.03
C VAL A 11 -27.86 13.36 -8.20
N GLU A 12 -29.17 13.36 -8.36
CA GLU A 12 -29.87 12.72 -9.48
C GLU A 12 -29.45 13.29 -10.83
N LYS A 13 -29.31 14.61 -10.92
CA LYS A 13 -28.88 15.29 -12.15
C LYS A 13 -27.42 14.99 -12.50
N MET A 14 -26.55 14.87 -11.53
CA MET A 14 -25.15 14.45 -11.72
C MET A 14 -25.07 13.00 -12.18
N LEU A 15 -25.81 12.08 -11.58
CA LEU A 15 -25.86 10.68 -11.97
C LEU A 15 -26.43 10.51 -13.39
N ALA A 16 -27.43 11.29 -13.78
CA ALA A 16 -27.97 11.28 -15.13
C ALA A 16 -26.95 11.76 -16.18
N LEU A 17 -26.20 12.83 -15.87
CA LEU A 17 -25.12 13.33 -16.73
C LEU A 17 -23.96 12.33 -16.87
N GLU A 18 -23.58 11.66 -15.80
CA GLU A 18 -22.55 10.60 -15.84
C GLU A 18 -23.04 9.40 -16.67
N ALA A 19 -24.29 8.96 -16.51
CA ALA A 19 -24.87 7.87 -17.28
C ALA A 19 -24.94 8.21 -18.77
N GLU A 20 -25.31 9.43 -19.14
CA GLU A 20 -25.35 9.91 -20.52
C GLU A 20 -23.94 10.02 -21.13
N ALA A 21 -22.95 10.54 -20.39
CA ALA A 21 -21.56 10.61 -20.82
C ALA A 21 -20.95 9.23 -21.07
N VAL A 22 -21.31 8.22 -20.29
CA VAL A 22 -20.82 6.83 -20.44
C VAL A 22 -21.55 6.11 -21.58
N SER A 23 -22.87 6.32 -21.74
CA SER A 23 -23.66 5.66 -22.79
C SER A 23 -23.28 6.07 -24.22
N GLY A 24 -22.74 7.28 -24.38
CA GLY A 24 -22.23 7.78 -25.68
C GLY A 24 -20.84 7.26 -26.06
N LEU A 25 -20.16 6.54 -25.19
CA LEU A 25 -18.81 6.02 -25.45
C LEU A 25 -18.85 4.73 -26.28
N SER A 26 -18.11 4.69 -27.40
CA SER A 26 -17.93 3.44 -28.15
C SER A 26 -17.21 2.38 -27.28
N LYS A 27 -17.48 1.09 -27.53
CA LYS A 27 -16.80 -0.03 -26.83
C LYS A 27 -15.27 0.08 -26.90
N SER A 28 -14.71 0.61 -28.02
CA SER A 28 -13.28 0.85 -28.15
C SER A 28 -12.79 1.96 -27.22
N ARG A 29 -13.57 3.00 -27.01
CA ARG A 29 -13.23 4.13 -26.11
C ARG A 29 -13.34 3.73 -24.64
N VAL A 30 -14.36 2.94 -24.27
CA VAL A 30 -14.48 2.34 -22.94
C VAL A 30 -13.29 1.40 -22.68
N LYS A 31 -12.92 0.56 -23.65
CA LYS A 31 -11.73 -0.30 -23.54
C LYS A 31 -10.45 0.52 -23.40
N ALA A 32 -10.29 1.62 -24.15
CA ALA A 32 -9.12 2.50 -24.03
C ALA A 32 -9.04 3.19 -22.66
N LEU A 33 -10.17 3.64 -22.11
CA LEU A 33 -10.24 4.23 -20.77
C LEU A 33 -9.92 3.20 -19.69
N LEU A 34 -10.45 1.98 -19.80
CA LEU A 34 -10.11 0.88 -18.88
C LEU A 34 -8.64 0.50 -18.99
N MET A 35 -8.06 0.47 -20.20
CA MET A 35 -6.64 0.19 -20.39
C MET A 35 -5.76 1.32 -19.86
N SER A 36 -6.14 2.60 -20.01
CA SER A 36 -5.41 3.72 -19.43
C SER A 36 -5.50 3.72 -17.89
N ALA A 37 -6.63 3.30 -17.31
CA ALA A 37 -6.75 3.10 -15.87
C ALA A 37 -5.86 1.97 -15.37
N VAL A 38 -5.66 0.90 -16.16
CA VAL A 38 -4.76 -0.21 -15.83
C VAL A 38 -3.27 0.21 -15.96
N THR A 39 -2.94 1.16 -16.84
CA THR A 39 -1.57 1.71 -16.96
C THR A 39 -1.26 2.82 -15.95
N ALA A 40 -2.27 3.35 -15.25
CA ALA A 40 -2.11 4.35 -14.21
C ALA A 40 -1.15 3.98 -13.06
N PRO A 41 -0.96 2.71 -12.65
CA PRO A 41 -0.09 2.36 -11.52
C PRO A 41 1.36 2.88 -11.63
N ALA A 42 1.92 2.92 -12.83
CA ALA A 42 3.32 3.37 -13.02
C ALA A 42 3.47 4.88 -12.80
N PHE A 43 2.46 5.68 -13.18
CA PHE A 43 2.46 7.13 -12.97
C PHE A 43 2.27 7.48 -11.49
N LEU A 44 1.36 6.80 -10.81
CA LEU A 44 1.09 6.98 -9.36
C LEU A 44 2.32 6.69 -8.49
N GLN A 45 3.30 5.96 -9.00
CA GLN A 45 4.52 5.60 -8.28
C GLN A 45 5.71 6.51 -8.63
N SER A 46 5.50 7.61 -9.37
CA SER A 46 6.57 8.55 -9.68
C SER A 46 6.81 9.53 -8.53
N LYS A 47 8.08 9.87 -8.30
CA LYS A 47 8.46 10.87 -7.28
C LYS A 47 7.84 12.24 -7.57
N ALA A 48 7.78 12.63 -8.86
CA ALA A 48 7.20 13.91 -9.29
C ALA A 48 5.70 13.99 -9.00
N TRP A 49 4.96 12.93 -9.30
CA TRP A 49 3.52 12.87 -9.00
C TRP A 49 3.27 12.90 -7.49
N LEU A 50 4.04 12.11 -6.72
CA LEU A 50 3.88 12.04 -5.27
C LEU A 50 4.20 13.38 -4.58
N ALA A 51 5.16 14.15 -5.12
CA ALA A 51 5.46 15.49 -4.62
C ALA A 51 4.28 16.47 -4.75
N GLN A 52 3.42 16.28 -5.75
CA GLN A 52 2.23 17.11 -5.97
C GLN A 52 1.05 16.74 -5.05
N GLN A 53 1.11 15.58 -4.39
CA GLN A 53 0.06 15.20 -3.44
C GLN A 53 0.14 16.07 -2.18
N PRO A 54 -1.01 16.40 -1.57
CA PRO A 54 -1.03 17.18 -0.33
C PRO A 54 -0.26 16.46 0.78
N VAL A 55 0.25 17.24 1.74
CA VAL A 55 0.80 16.69 2.98
C VAL A 55 -0.28 15.85 3.66
N ALA A 56 0.07 14.65 4.03
CA ALA A 56 -0.88 13.70 4.61
C ALA A 56 -0.70 13.61 6.12
N THR A 57 -1.82 13.54 6.80
CA THR A 57 -1.94 13.21 8.22
C THR A 57 -3.05 12.16 8.37
N GLY A 58 -3.13 11.49 9.51
CA GLY A 58 -4.15 10.49 9.72
C GLY A 58 -4.29 10.05 11.18
N ASP A 59 -5.00 8.96 11.37
CA ASP A 59 -5.18 8.31 12.65
C ASP A 59 -3.95 7.45 13.04
N LYS A 60 -4.10 6.68 14.12
CA LYS A 60 -3.05 5.76 14.58
C LYS A 60 -2.62 4.74 13.51
N HIS A 61 -3.54 4.28 12.66
CA HIS A 61 -3.22 3.29 11.62
C HIS A 61 -2.38 3.90 10.50
N TRP A 62 -2.65 5.16 10.16
CA TRP A 62 -1.80 5.91 9.26
C TRP A 62 -0.40 6.11 9.84
N ALA A 63 -0.30 6.50 11.11
CA ALA A 63 0.98 6.69 11.78
C ALA A 63 1.79 5.38 11.81
N CYS A 64 1.18 4.27 12.25
CA CYS A 64 1.82 2.95 12.23
C CYS A 64 2.32 2.59 10.82
N LEU A 65 1.49 2.79 9.77
CA LEU A 65 1.89 2.43 8.40
C LEU A 65 3.04 3.31 7.89
N ALA A 66 2.97 4.62 8.12
CA ALA A 66 4.01 5.56 7.71
C ALA A 66 5.34 5.24 8.39
N GLU A 67 5.32 4.96 9.69
CA GLU A 67 6.49 4.60 10.47
C GLU A 67 7.11 3.28 9.97
N ALA A 68 6.31 2.25 9.76
CA ALA A 68 6.79 0.98 9.23
C ALA A 68 7.43 1.13 7.84
N ILE A 69 6.82 1.87 6.93
CA ILE A 69 7.43 2.13 5.61
C ILE A 69 8.73 2.92 5.76
N TYR A 70 8.79 3.86 6.71
CA TYR A 70 9.98 4.66 6.94
C TYR A 70 11.16 3.77 7.38
N PHE A 71 11.01 2.96 8.41
CA PHE A 71 12.09 2.12 8.93
C PHE A 71 12.48 0.99 7.97
N GLU A 72 11.52 0.43 7.26
CA GLU A 72 11.75 -0.71 6.37
C GLU A 72 12.19 -0.32 4.95
N ALA A 73 11.80 0.85 4.46
CA ALA A 73 11.90 1.15 3.03
C ALA A 73 12.23 2.61 2.67
N ARG A 74 12.64 3.49 3.61
CA ARG A 74 12.91 4.91 3.27
C ARG A 74 13.99 5.07 2.18
N GLY A 75 14.95 4.16 2.13
CA GLY A 75 16.01 4.11 1.12
C GLY A 75 15.62 3.48 -0.21
N GLU A 76 14.44 2.89 -0.31
CA GLU A 76 13.94 2.26 -1.51
C GLU A 76 13.36 3.29 -2.51
N SER A 77 13.19 2.83 -3.76
CA SER A 77 12.40 3.58 -4.74
C SER A 77 10.96 3.77 -4.25
N ILE A 78 10.24 4.76 -4.80
CA ILE A 78 8.81 4.96 -4.51
C ILE A 78 8.02 3.65 -4.69
N LYS A 79 8.31 2.90 -5.77
CA LYS A 79 7.70 1.60 -6.02
C LYS A 79 8.02 0.59 -4.90
N GLY A 80 9.23 0.61 -4.35
CA GLY A 80 9.62 -0.25 -3.22
C GLY A 80 8.88 0.10 -1.94
N GLN A 81 8.68 1.39 -1.68
CA GLN A 81 7.92 1.89 -0.54
C GLN A 81 6.44 1.47 -0.63
N PHE A 82 5.82 1.60 -1.81
CA PHE A 82 4.46 1.07 -2.05
C PHE A 82 4.40 -0.45 -1.89
N ALA A 83 5.42 -1.18 -2.33
CA ALA A 83 5.47 -2.64 -2.20
C ALA A 83 5.48 -3.11 -0.74
N VAL A 84 6.23 -2.42 0.14
CA VAL A 84 6.23 -2.71 1.58
C VAL A 84 4.87 -2.41 2.20
N ALA A 85 4.26 -1.26 1.88
CA ALA A 85 2.90 -0.92 2.32
C ALA A 85 1.89 -1.97 1.87
N GLU A 86 1.99 -2.44 0.62
CA GLU A 86 1.10 -3.47 0.06
C GLU A 86 1.19 -4.77 0.87
N VAL A 87 2.39 -5.21 1.25
CA VAL A 87 2.55 -6.41 2.09
C VAL A 87 1.87 -6.25 3.44
N ILE A 88 2.02 -5.09 4.09
CA ILE A 88 1.38 -4.82 5.39
C ILE A 88 -0.14 -4.92 5.26
N LEU A 89 -0.73 -4.28 4.24
CA LEU A 89 -2.18 -4.34 4.02
C LEU A 89 -2.67 -5.72 3.56
N ASN A 90 -1.87 -6.48 2.80
CA ASN A 90 -2.18 -7.87 2.46
C ASN A 90 -2.20 -8.78 3.70
N ARG A 91 -1.36 -8.48 4.70
CA ARG A 91 -1.41 -9.18 6.00
C ARG A 91 -2.68 -8.85 6.75
N VAL A 92 -3.08 -7.57 6.82
CA VAL A 92 -4.35 -7.15 7.44
C VAL A 92 -5.54 -7.91 6.87
N ASP A 93 -5.58 -8.14 5.55
CA ASP A 93 -6.65 -8.88 4.89
C ASP A 93 -6.54 -10.40 5.05
N SER A 94 -5.43 -10.90 5.58
CA SER A 94 -5.17 -12.34 5.71
C SER A 94 -5.51 -12.83 7.11
N ARG A 95 -6.35 -13.87 7.20
CA ARG A 95 -6.71 -14.52 8.47
C ARG A 95 -5.52 -15.09 9.27
N SER A 96 -4.33 -15.14 8.67
CA SER A 96 -3.12 -15.63 9.33
C SER A 96 -2.35 -14.54 10.08
N PHE A 97 -2.81 -13.31 10.04
CA PHE A 97 -2.19 -12.14 10.66
C PHE A 97 -3.23 -11.32 11.44
N PRO A 98 -2.80 -10.38 12.28
CA PRO A 98 -3.71 -9.42 12.91
C PRO A 98 -4.52 -8.64 11.86
N ASP A 99 -5.75 -8.28 12.21
CA ASP A 99 -6.74 -7.62 11.35
C ASP A 99 -6.64 -6.09 11.31
N THR A 100 -5.62 -5.52 11.94
CA THR A 100 -5.35 -4.09 11.94
C THR A 100 -3.91 -3.77 11.56
N VAL A 101 -3.70 -2.60 10.98
CA VAL A 101 -2.36 -2.14 10.55
C VAL A 101 -1.38 -2.12 11.72
N CYS A 102 -1.74 -1.47 12.83
CA CYS A 102 -0.89 -1.44 14.02
C CYS A 102 -0.66 -2.85 14.59
N GLY A 103 -1.69 -3.71 14.59
CA GLY A 103 -1.56 -5.10 15.04
C GLY A 103 -0.57 -5.91 14.21
N VAL A 104 -0.58 -5.76 12.88
CA VAL A 104 0.42 -6.39 11.99
C VAL A 104 1.82 -5.89 12.29
N ILE A 105 1.98 -4.60 12.54
CA ILE A 105 3.29 -3.98 12.75
C ILE A 105 3.88 -4.33 14.12
N THR A 106 3.06 -4.39 15.16
CA THR A 106 3.51 -4.72 16.51
C THR A 106 3.54 -6.22 16.79
N GLN A 107 3.20 -7.06 15.80
CA GLN A 107 3.15 -8.51 15.95
C GLN A 107 4.49 -9.08 16.46
N GLY A 108 4.44 -9.84 17.55
CA GLY A 108 5.61 -10.46 18.17
C GLY A 108 6.35 -9.55 19.15
N GLY A 109 5.90 -8.31 19.38
CA GLY A 109 6.53 -7.34 20.27
C GLY A 109 6.62 -7.75 21.74
N GLU A 110 5.83 -8.73 22.17
CA GLU A 110 5.88 -9.26 23.54
C GLU A 110 7.15 -10.10 23.83
N LYS A 111 7.88 -10.52 22.79
CA LYS A 111 9.08 -11.35 22.90
C LYS A 111 10.26 -10.66 22.25
N ARG A 112 11.31 -10.42 23.03
CA ARG A 112 12.55 -9.83 22.51
C ARG A 112 13.05 -10.60 21.28
N HIS A 113 13.39 -9.89 20.20
CA HIS A 113 13.85 -10.43 18.91
C HIS A 113 12.83 -11.32 18.16
N ALA A 114 11.55 -11.27 18.49
CA ALA A 114 10.49 -11.98 17.79
C ALA A 114 9.53 -11.06 17.00
N CYS A 115 9.83 -9.76 16.93
CA CYS A 115 9.03 -8.79 16.20
C CYS A 115 9.02 -9.08 14.71
N GLN A 116 7.86 -8.94 14.13
CA GLN A 116 7.69 -9.02 12.68
C GLN A 116 8.47 -7.88 11.97
N PHE A 117 8.53 -6.72 12.60
CA PHE A 117 9.32 -5.57 12.19
C PHE A 117 10.37 -5.30 13.28
N SER A 118 11.66 -5.48 12.92
CA SER A 118 12.75 -5.55 13.89
C SER A 118 12.94 -4.27 14.69
N TYR A 119 12.68 -3.11 14.09
CA TYR A 119 12.77 -1.82 14.77
C TYR A 119 11.87 -1.74 16.01
N ASN A 120 10.68 -2.39 16.02
CA ASN A 120 9.78 -2.37 17.19
C ASN A 120 10.32 -3.07 18.45
N CYS A 121 11.42 -3.82 18.36
CA CYS A 121 11.95 -4.57 19.52
C CYS A 121 13.48 -4.75 19.52
N ASP A 122 14.21 -3.90 18.85
CA ASP A 122 15.68 -3.84 18.91
C ASP A 122 16.18 -3.15 20.20
N GLY A 123 15.27 -2.53 20.94
CA GLY A 123 15.53 -1.85 22.21
C GLY A 123 16.06 -0.43 22.06
N ARG A 124 15.97 0.14 20.86
CA ARG A 124 16.28 1.53 20.56
C ARG A 124 15.01 2.36 20.53
N GLU A 125 15.14 3.65 20.82
CA GLU A 125 14.06 4.61 20.64
C GLU A 125 13.97 5.01 19.17
N GLU A 126 12.74 5.03 18.64
CA GLU A 126 12.51 5.29 17.22
C GLU A 126 12.45 6.80 16.94
N TYR A 127 13.41 7.31 16.17
CA TYR A 127 13.44 8.72 15.77
C TYR A 127 13.28 8.87 14.26
N ILE A 128 12.44 9.83 13.87
CA ILE A 128 12.31 10.25 12.47
C ILE A 128 13.36 11.32 12.19
N GLU A 129 14.51 10.91 11.69
CA GLU A 129 15.63 11.81 11.38
C GLU A 129 15.45 12.55 10.06
N GLU A 130 14.78 11.93 9.09
CA GLU A 130 14.59 12.46 7.74
C GLU A 130 13.14 12.92 7.53
N ALA A 131 12.82 14.15 7.98
CA ALA A 131 11.46 14.71 7.94
C ALA A 131 10.86 14.70 6.51
N ASP A 132 11.64 15.07 5.49
CA ASP A 132 11.19 15.08 4.08
C ASP A 132 10.87 13.67 3.57
N ALA A 133 11.64 12.67 4.00
CA ALA A 133 11.37 11.28 3.67
C ALA A 133 10.08 10.80 4.35
N TYR A 134 9.89 11.15 5.61
CA TYR A 134 8.69 10.79 6.37
C TYR A 134 7.44 11.46 5.81
N GLU A 135 7.50 12.76 5.44
CA GLU A 135 6.38 13.46 4.79
C GLU A 135 5.97 12.74 3.49
N ARG A 136 6.95 12.42 2.64
CA ARG A 136 6.71 11.67 1.39
C ARG A 136 6.08 10.31 1.66
N ILE A 137 6.58 9.58 2.64
CA ILE A 137 6.09 8.26 3.05
C ILE A 137 4.69 8.36 3.64
N GLY A 138 4.40 9.41 4.39
CA GLY A 138 3.05 9.69 4.90
C GLY A 138 2.01 9.81 3.79
N LYS A 139 2.37 10.42 2.64
CA LYS A 139 1.51 10.47 1.46
C LYS A 139 1.26 9.07 0.89
N ILE A 140 2.28 8.20 0.85
CA ILE A 140 2.13 6.80 0.42
C ILE A 140 1.19 6.05 1.37
N ALA A 141 1.41 6.17 2.67
CA ALA A 141 0.56 5.53 3.68
C ALA A 141 -0.91 5.96 3.54
N ARG A 142 -1.17 7.26 3.30
CA ARG A 142 -2.52 7.78 3.09
C ARG A 142 -3.17 7.19 1.84
N LEU A 143 -2.47 7.23 0.70
CA LEU A 143 -2.95 6.67 -0.55
C LEU A 143 -3.30 5.18 -0.43
N MET A 144 -2.45 4.42 0.24
CA MET A 144 -2.66 2.98 0.42
C MET A 144 -3.85 2.68 1.32
N LEU A 145 -4.06 3.46 2.39
CA LEU A 145 -5.22 3.33 3.27
C LEU A 145 -6.51 3.78 2.58
N ASP A 146 -6.44 4.73 1.65
CA ASP A 146 -7.58 5.18 0.83
C ASP A 146 -7.91 4.21 -0.32
N GLY A 147 -7.24 3.07 -0.39
CA GLY A 147 -7.57 2.02 -1.35
C GLY A 147 -6.79 2.06 -2.67
N ALA A 148 -5.59 2.66 -2.69
CA ALA A 148 -4.73 2.57 -3.88
C ALA A 148 -4.52 1.09 -4.30
N PRO A 149 -4.48 0.81 -5.62
CA PRO A 149 -4.36 -0.56 -6.13
C PRO A 149 -3.11 -1.28 -5.63
N ARG A 150 -3.28 -2.53 -5.18
CA ARG A 150 -2.22 -3.41 -4.68
C ARG A 150 -1.82 -4.43 -5.76
N THR A 151 -1.02 -4.00 -6.72
CA THR A 151 -0.64 -4.80 -7.90
C THR A 151 0.85 -5.08 -8.01
N ILE A 152 1.67 -4.54 -7.10
CA ILE A 152 3.12 -4.57 -7.20
C ILE A 152 3.69 -5.92 -6.75
N THR A 153 3.20 -6.44 -5.63
CA THR A 153 3.76 -7.60 -4.95
C THR A 153 3.06 -8.91 -5.31
N GLY A 154 1.95 -8.85 -6.08
CA GLY A 154 1.18 -10.04 -6.45
C GLY A 154 0.54 -10.75 -5.25
N GLY A 155 0.11 -9.99 -4.23
CA GLY A 155 -0.53 -10.53 -3.03
C GLY A 155 0.45 -11.11 -2.02
N ALA A 156 1.71 -10.69 -2.05
CA ALA A 156 2.72 -11.12 -1.08
C ALA A 156 2.34 -10.73 0.36
N THR A 157 2.65 -11.63 1.29
CA THR A 157 2.54 -11.40 2.74
C THR A 157 3.89 -11.55 3.45
N TYR A 158 4.95 -11.90 2.71
CA TYR A 158 6.32 -12.03 3.21
C TYR A 158 7.29 -11.34 2.27
N TYR A 159 8.35 -10.78 2.81
CA TYR A 159 9.47 -10.25 2.03
C TYR A 159 10.78 -10.37 2.83
N HIS A 160 11.88 -10.30 2.13
CA HIS A 160 13.22 -10.14 2.70
C HIS A 160 14.12 -9.38 1.73
N THR A 161 15.18 -8.78 2.25
CA THR A 161 16.21 -8.15 1.41
C THR A 161 17.06 -9.21 0.71
N ARG A 162 17.68 -8.85 -0.42
CA ARG A 162 18.56 -9.75 -1.18
C ARG A 162 19.79 -10.20 -0.40
N SER A 163 20.15 -9.46 0.67
CA SER A 163 21.32 -9.75 1.51
C SER A 163 21.12 -10.95 2.46
N VAL A 164 19.87 -11.39 2.66
CA VAL A 164 19.53 -12.51 3.54
C VAL A 164 18.84 -13.64 2.76
N ASN A 165 18.92 -14.85 3.30
CA ASN A 165 18.29 -16.03 2.70
C ASN A 165 17.56 -16.85 3.79
N PRO A 166 16.39 -16.41 4.23
CA PRO A 166 15.65 -17.07 5.29
C PRO A 166 15.16 -18.45 4.85
N ARG A 167 15.13 -19.40 5.79
CA ARG A 167 14.73 -20.80 5.49
C ARG A 167 13.34 -20.90 4.86
N TRP A 168 12.39 -20.06 5.29
CA TRP A 168 11.01 -20.06 4.78
C TRP A 168 10.92 -19.67 3.30
N ALA A 169 11.86 -18.85 2.77
CA ALA A 169 11.85 -18.42 1.37
C ALA A 169 11.96 -19.58 0.36
N ARG A 170 12.46 -20.74 0.80
CA ARG A 170 12.54 -21.97 -0.04
C ARG A 170 11.20 -22.69 -0.14
N HIS A 171 10.26 -22.40 0.75
CA HIS A 171 8.95 -23.06 0.83
C HIS A 171 7.81 -22.18 0.33
N PHE A 172 8.08 -20.89 0.11
CA PHE A 172 7.07 -19.92 -0.33
C PHE A 172 7.28 -19.56 -1.81
N PHE A 173 6.18 -19.17 -2.46
CA PHE A 173 6.21 -18.76 -3.86
C PHE A 173 6.70 -17.32 -3.96
N LYS A 174 7.78 -17.09 -4.69
CA LYS A 174 8.23 -15.74 -5.00
C LYS A 174 7.28 -15.11 -6.02
N THR A 175 6.63 -14.03 -5.63
CA THR A 175 5.60 -13.34 -6.43
C THR A 175 6.13 -12.10 -7.13
N ALA A 176 7.13 -11.42 -6.54
CA ALA A 176 7.71 -10.21 -7.11
C ALA A 176 9.17 -10.00 -6.65
N SER A 177 9.84 -9.09 -7.37
CA SER A 177 11.17 -8.55 -7.00
C SER A 177 11.15 -7.06 -7.29
N VAL A 178 11.33 -6.23 -6.26
CA VAL A 178 11.30 -4.76 -6.37
C VAL A 178 12.41 -4.18 -5.50
N GLY A 179 13.24 -3.33 -6.07
CA GLY A 179 14.37 -2.75 -5.36
C GLY A 179 15.30 -3.80 -4.77
N SER A 180 15.64 -3.67 -3.50
CA SER A 180 16.45 -4.62 -2.75
C SER A 180 15.66 -5.81 -2.19
N HIS A 181 14.35 -5.91 -2.43
CA HIS A 181 13.47 -6.89 -1.80
C HIS A 181 12.96 -7.97 -2.76
N TYR A 182 12.83 -9.20 -2.22
CA TYR A 182 12.06 -10.29 -2.79
C TYR A 182 10.77 -10.49 -2.01
N PHE A 183 9.67 -10.69 -2.72
CA PHE A 183 8.32 -10.79 -2.17
C PHE A 183 7.76 -12.19 -2.38
N TYR A 184 7.02 -12.72 -1.38
CA TYR A 184 6.56 -14.09 -1.36
C TYR A 184 5.14 -14.22 -0.82
N SER A 185 4.42 -15.25 -1.30
CA SER A 185 3.17 -15.73 -0.74
C SER A 185 3.31 -17.17 -0.25
N SER A 186 2.73 -17.50 0.89
CA SER A 186 2.62 -18.89 1.36
C SER A 186 1.55 -19.69 0.60
N LYS A 187 0.70 -19.01 -0.20
CA LYS A 187 -0.35 -19.61 -1.03
C LYS A 187 0.03 -19.49 -2.49
N MET A 188 -0.08 -20.59 -3.24
CA MET A 188 -0.01 -20.54 -4.70
C MET A 188 -1.24 -19.78 -5.23
N ARG A 189 -1.02 -18.75 -6.07
CA ARG A 189 -2.12 -18.17 -6.83
C ARG A 189 -2.57 -19.23 -7.83
N LEU A 190 -3.76 -19.79 -7.63
CA LEU A 190 -4.44 -20.49 -8.71
C LEU A 190 -4.77 -19.43 -9.76
N THR A 191 -4.05 -19.42 -10.87
CA THR A 191 -4.44 -18.65 -12.05
C THR A 191 -5.75 -19.24 -12.52
N GLU A 192 -6.85 -18.52 -12.35
CA GLU A 192 -8.07 -18.81 -13.06
C GLU A 192 -7.76 -18.78 -14.56
N LYS A 193 -7.97 -19.93 -15.22
CA LYS A 193 -7.88 -20.07 -16.67
C LYS A 193 -9.07 -19.43 -17.34
#